data_5941bef8412a9e99305b62babf61d021
#
_entry.id   5941bef8412a9e99305b62babf61d021
#
_cell.length_a   1.000
_cell.length_b   1.000
_cell.length_c   1.000
_cell.angle_alpha   90.00
_cell.angle_beta   90.00
_cell.angle_gamma   90.00
#
_symmetry.space_group_name_H-M   'P 1'
#
loop_
_entity.id
_entity.type
_entity.pdbx_description
1 polymer ?
#
loop_
_entity_poly.entity_id
_entity_poly.type
_entity_poly.pdbx_seq_one_letter_code
_entity_poly.pdbx_strand_id
1 'polypeptide(L)'
;ADVDSRGGILEPPGICEVKFRSKDQLTAMLRLDPILATLDDDPEANKDEIKKRENALLPMYTQVAHEFADLHDRSGRMKAKGVIRDVVDWKNARRYFHARLQRRLAVDALASRIKEQLGEVELEKSLVATIEDAIAASGVDASDDRAVVAMLESGADKVTSAVMAKGRAAKVNAYVAALKGMDAESLAAIKSAL
;
A
#
# COMPACT_ATOMS: atom_id res chain seq x y z
N ALA A 1 -4.77 -7.75 7.48
CA ALA A 1 -4.21 -9.00 8.02
C ALA A 1 -4.55 -9.14 9.50
N ASP A 2 -4.62 -10.37 9.99
CA ASP A 2 -4.76 -10.62 11.44
C ASP A 2 -3.50 -10.15 12.18
N VAL A 3 -3.66 -9.78 13.47
CA VAL A 3 -2.56 -9.28 14.32
C VAL A 3 -1.41 -10.29 14.44
N ASP A 4 -1.74 -11.59 14.46
CA ASP A 4 -0.77 -12.68 14.59
C ASP A 4 -0.31 -13.26 13.24
N SER A 5 -0.80 -12.72 12.11
CA SER A 5 -0.43 -13.20 10.79
C SER A 5 1.01 -12.82 10.42
N ARG A 6 1.56 -13.60 9.49
CA ARG A 6 2.86 -13.37 8.87
C ARG A 6 2.68 -13.24 7.36
N GLY A 7 3.44 -12.34 6.74
CA GLY A 7 3.38 -12.06 5.31
C GLY A 7 4.43 -12.81 4.49
N GLY A 8 5.21 -13.69 5.10
CA GLY A 8 6.22 -14.51 4.43
C GLY A 8 5.60 -15.70 3.69
N ILE A 9 6.22 -16.10 2.58
CA ILE A 9 5.87 -17.34 1.86
C ILE A 9 6.46 -18.57 2.58
N LEU A 10 7.58 -18.35 3.26
CA LEU A 10 8.31 -19.37 4.02
C LEU A 10 8.31 -19.00 5.51
N GLU A 11 8.33 -19.99 6.35
CA GLU A 11 8.60 -19.82 7.78
C GLU A 11 10.02 -19.30 8.02
N PRO A 12 10.33 -18.67 9.19
CA PRO A 12 11.63 -18.09 9.47
C PRO A 12 12.83 -19.00 9.17
N PRO A 13 12.82 -20.31 9.52
CA PRO A 13 13.90 -21.22 9.15
C PRO A 13 14.12 -21.32 7.64
N GLY A 14 13.04 -21.47 6.87
CA GLY A 14 13.12 -21.54 5.39
C GLY A 14 13.60 -20.23 4.75
N ILE A 15 13.22 -19.08 5.33
CA ILE A 15 13.76 -17.78 4.87
C ILE A 15 15.26 -17.69 5.14
N CYS A 16 15.71 -18.19 6.30
CA CYS A 16 17.12 -18.17 6.66
C CYS A 16 17.96 -19.06 5.73
N GLU A 17 17.47 -20.22 5.31
CA GLU A 17 18.14 -21.07 4.33
C GLU A 17 18.34 -20.39 2.97
N VAL A 18 17.49 -19.46 2.62
CA VAL A 18 17.55 -18.75 1.34
C VAL A 18 18.33 -17.43 1.43
N LYS A 19 18.03 -16.60 2.44
CA LYS A 19 18.55 -15.22 2.54
C LYS A 19 19.71 -15.05 3.53
N PHE A 20 19.80 -15.92 4.55
CA PHE A 20 20.80 -15.84 5.61
C PHE A 20 21.54 -17.16 5.72
N ARG A 21 22.09 -17.63 4.59
CA ARG A 21 22.79 -18.90 4.50
C ARG A 21 23.95 -18.96 5.49
N SER A 22 24.34 -20.17 5.89
CA SER A 22 25.47 -20.36 6.80
C SER A 22 26.73 -19.61 6.38
N LYS A 23 27.02 -19.55 5.08
CA LYS A 23 28.13 -18.75 4.54
C LYS A 23 28.02 -17.26 4.86
N ASP A 24 26.83 -16.68 4.75
CA ASP A 24 26.60 -15.26 5.03
C ASP A 24 26.70 -14.98 6.52
N GLN A 25 26.25 -15.94 7.36
CA GLN A 25 26.41 -15.87 8.81
C GLN A 25 27.87 -15.94 9.22
N LEU A 26 28.66 -16.85 8.61
CA LEU A 26 30.11 -16.94 8.85
C LEU A 26 30.83 -15.65 8.47
N THR A 27 30.49 -15.07 7.33
CA THR A 27 31.04 -13.76 6.91
C THR A 27 30.73 -12.66 7.92
N ALA A 28 29.51 -12.67 8.49
CA ALA A 28 29.14 -11.72 9.55
C ALA A 28 29.91 -11.98 10.85
N MET A 29 30.16 -13.24 11.21
CA MET A 29 30.95 -13.61 12.39
C MET A 29 32.39 -13.11 12.28
N LEU A 30 33.06 -13.35 11.17
CA LEU A 30 34.42 -12.88 10.91
C LEU A 30 34.55 -11.36 11.08
N ARG A 31 33.54 -10.63 10.65
CA ARG A 31 33.52 -9.16 10.77
C ARG A 31 33.22 -8.65 12.18
N LEU A 32 32.42 -9.37 12.96
CA LEU A 32 31.85 -8.88 14.24
C LEU A 32 32.48 -9.47 15.48
N ASP A 33 33.06 -10.69 15.36
CA ASP A 33 33.69 -11.36 16.51
C ASP A 33 35.19 -11.01 16.56
N PRO A 34 35.66 -10.36 17.63
CA PRO A 34 37.07 -9.92 17.73
C PRO A 34 38.07 -11.09 17.73
N ILE A 35 37.66 -12.24 18.24
CA ILE A 35 38.53 -13.44 18.28
C ILE A 35 38.72 -13.99 16.86
N LEU A 36 37.62 -14.14 16.10
CA LEU A 36 37.68 -14.57 14.71
C LEU A 36 38.48 -13.59 13.86
N ALA A 37 38.28 -12.29 14.05
CA ALA A 37 39.03 -11.27 13.34
C ALA A 37 40.57 -11.41 13.56
N THR A 38 41.00 -11.73 14.78
CA THR A 38 42.43 -11.95 15.08
C THR A 38 42.94 -13.27 14.50
N LEU A 39 42.15 -14.32 14.51
CA LEU A 39 42.51 -15.62 13.95
C LEU A 39 42.60 -15.59 12.41
N ASP A 40 41.85 -14.72 11.77
CA ASP A 40 41.82 -14.53 10.31
C ASP A 40 43.08 -13.84 9.75
N ASP A 41 43.97 -13.34 10.62
CA ASP A 41 45.29 -12.83 10.20
C ASP A 41 46.17 -13.92 9.60
N ASP A 42 46.02 -15.21 10.04
CA ASP A 42 46.65 -16.38 9.43
C ASP A 42 45.64 -17.56 9.43
N PRO A 43 44.72 -17.59 8.44
CA PRO A 43 43.63 -18.55 8.39
C PRO A 43 44.11 -20.03 8.24
N GLU A 44 45.25 -20.27 7.59
CA GLU A 44 45.73 -21.64 7.41
C GLU A 44 46.33 -22.20 8.70
N ALA A 45 47.07 -21.37 9.46
CA ALA A 45 47.62 -21.79 10.75
C ALA A 45 46.53 -21.97 11.80
N ASN A 46 45.45 -21.17 11.77
CA ASN A 46 44.38 -21.10 12.79
C ASN A 46 43.12 -21.86 12.40
N LYS A 47 43.11 -22.66 11.37
CA LYS A 47 41.96 -23.30 10.74
C LYS A 47 41.03 -24.05 11.73
N ASP A 48 41.61 -24.82 12.62
CA ASP A 48 40.85 -25.62 13.59
C ASP A 48 40.23 -24.74 14.69
N GLU A 49 40.93 -23.68 15.10
CA GLU A 49 40.45 -22.72 16.10
C GLU A 49 39.32 -21.87 15.52
N ILE A 50 39.47 -21.40 14.27
CA ILE A 50 38.44 -20.68 13.53
C ILE A 50 37.18 -21.54 13.47
N LYS A 51 37.29 -22.78 13.00
CA LYS A 51 36.14 -23.67 12.87
C LYS A 51 35.47 -23.99 14.21
N LYS A 52 36.26 -24.15 15.26
CA LYS A 52 35.71 -24.35 16.62
C LYS A 52 34.93 -23.11 17.08
N ARG A 53 35.45 -21.92 16.84
CA ARG A 53 34.79 -20.67 17.22
C ARG A 53 33.53 -20.44 16.40
N GLU A 54 33.57 -20.65 15.09
CA GLU A 54 32.39 -20.58 14.21
C GLU A 54 31.26 -21.50 14.67
N ASN A 55 31.59 -22.77 14.96
CA ASN A 55 30.61 -23.74 15.45
C ASN A 55 30.00 -23.34 16.80
N ALA A 56 30.75 -22.69 17.68
CA ALA A 56 30.25 -22.20 18.93
C ALA A 56 29.31 -20.98 18.79
N LEU A 57 29.55 -20.12 17.80
CA LEU A 57 28.76 -18.92 17.53
C LEU A 57 27.54 -19.18 16.64
N LEU A 58 27.59 -20.15 15.73
CA LEU A 58 26.59 -20.41 14.73
C LEU A 58 25.15 -20.52 15.27
N PRO A 59 24.89 -21.24 16.39
CA PRO A 59 23.52 -21.30 16.96
C PRO A 59 22.94 -19.93 17.32
N MET A 60 23.77 -19.05 17.87
CA MET A 60 23.35 -17.69 18.25
C MET A 60 23.05 -16.83 17.01
N TYR A 61 23.92 -16.86 16.02
CA TYR A 61 23.69 -16.13 14.76
C TYR A 61 22.48 -16.64 14.00
N THR A 62 22.26 -17.95 13.98
CA THR A 62 21.05 -18.56 13.42
C THR A 62 19.79 -18.09 14.13
N GLN A 63 19.80 -18.06 15.47
CA GLN A 63 18.66 -17.56 16.24
C GLN A 63 18.37 -16.08 15.94
N VAL A 64 19.40 -15.25 15.86
CA VAL A 64 19.25 -13.83 15.49
C VAL A 64 18.67 -13.70 14.05
N ALA A 65 19.11 -14.52 13.11
CA ALA A 65 18.58 -14.53 11.75
C ALA A 65 17.11 -14.94 11.71
N HIS A 66 16.70 -15.96 12.50
CA HIS A 66 15.30 -16.37 12.63
C HIS A 66 14.42 -15.25 13.20
N GLU A 67 14.85 -14.60 14.28
CA GLU A 67 14.12 -13.48 14.89
C GLU A 67 14.00 -12.30 13.90
N PHE A 68 15.07 -12.00 13.18
CA PHE A 68 15.04 -10.95 12.15
C PHE A 68 14.04 -11.29 11.03
N ALA A 69 14.01 -12.54 10.58
CA ALA A 69 13.06 -13.01 9.56
C ALA A 69 11.61 -12.91 10.07
N ASP A 70 11.32 -13.36 11.31
CA ASP A 70 9.98 -13.24 11.90
C ASP A 70 9.54 -11.79 12.03
N LEU A 71 10.40 -10.92 12.56
CA LEU A 71 10.10 -9.49 12.71
C LEU A 71 9.82 -8.83 11.36
N HIS A 72 10.47 -9.30 10.30
CA HIS A 72 10.32 -8.75 8.97
C HIS A 72 8.91 -8.98 8.39
N ASP A 73 8.28 -10.07 8.73
CA ASP A 73 7.03 -10.53 8.14
C ASP A 73 5.78 -10.26 9.01
N ARG A 74 5.95 -9.61 10.16
CA ARG A 74 4.83 -9.28 11.05
C ARG A 74 3.86 -8.29 10.42
N SER A 75 2.57 -8.49 10.69
CA SER A 75 1.47 -7.66 10.17
C SER A 75 1.66 -6.17 10.46
N GLY A 76 2.13 -5.80 11.64
CA GLY A 76 2.41 -4.41 12.00
C GLY A 76 3.45 -3.75 11.09
N ARG A 77 4.52 -4.48 10.73
CA ARG A 77 5.51 -4.00 9.77
C ARG A 77 4.93 -3.89 8.37
N MET A 78 4.14 -4.86 7.93
CA MET A 78 3.47 -4.80 6.61
C MET A 78 2.57 -3.58 6.51
N LYS A 79 1.83 -3.24 7.57
CA LYS A 79 1.03 -2.00 7.64
C LYS A 79 1.92 -0.76 7.55
N ALA A 80 3.00 -0.69 8.34
CA ALA A 80 3.93 0.44 8.33
C ALA A 80 4.60 0.66 6.96
N LYS A 81 4.78 -0.41 6.17
CA LYS A 81 5.32 -0.35 4.81
C LYS A 81 4.24 -0.15 3.73
N GLY A 82 2.98 -0.02 4.09
CA GLY A 82 1.87 0.15 3.13
C GLY A 82 1.53 -1.10 2.33
N VAL A 83 2.06 -2.27 2.69
CA VAL A 83 1.77 -3.55 1.99
C VAL A 83 0.35 -4.00 2.26
N ILE A 84 -0.13 -3.77 3.48
CA ILE A 84 -1.52 -4.02 3.88
C ILE A 84 -2.15 -2.73 4.41
N ARG A 85 -3.46 -2.62 4.28
CA ARG A 85 -4.22 -1.45 4.73
C ARG A 85 -4.29 -1.35 6.23
N ASP A 86 -4.59 -2.47 6.91
CA ASP A 86 -4.78 -2.49 8.36
C ASP A 86 -4.45 -3.83 8.98
N VAL A 87 -4.24 -3.78 10.30
CA VAL A 87 -4.09 -4.95 11.16
C VAL A 87 -5.36 -5.08 11.97
N VAL A 88 -6.03 -6.23 11.88
CA VAL A 88 -7.34 -6.47 12.47
C VAL A 88 -7.29 -7.70 13.35
N ASP A 89 -7.68 -7.55 14.62
CA ASP A 89 -7.89 -8.70 15.50
C ASP A 89 -9.05 -9.56 14.96
N TRP A 90 -8.84 -10.86 14.83
CA TRP A 90 -9.79 -11.81 14.25
C TRP A 90 -11.21 -11.69 14.84
N LYS A 91 -11.34 -11.47 16.14
CA LYS A 91 -12.64 -11.28 16.79
C LYS A 91 -13.41 -10.07 16.26
N ASN A 92 -12.72 -9.09 15.70
CA ASN A 92 -13.29 -7.87 15.11
C ASN A 92 -13.44 -7.96 13.59
N ALA A 93 -12.92 -8.99 12.93
CA ALA A 93 -12.83 -9.10 11.48
C ALA A 93 -14.18 -8.93 10.79
N ARG A 94 -15.24 -9.59 11.26
CA ARG A 94 -16.60 -9.46 10.70
C ARG A 94 -17.08 -8.01 10.71
N ARG A 95 -16.93 -7.33 11.85
CA ARG A 95 -17.35 -5.92 11.99
C ARG A 95 -16.55 -4.99 11.10
N TYR A 96 -15.25 -5.23 11.02
CA TYR A 96 -14.36 -4.48 10.15
C TYR A 96 -14.75 -4.63 8.67
N PHE A 97 -14.85 -5.85 8.19
CA PHE A 97 -15.19 -6.09 6.78
C PHE A 97 -16.61 -5.66 6.43
N HIS A 98 -17.56 -5.76 7.36
CA HIS A 98 -18.90 -5.24 7.15
C HIS A 98 -18.88 -3.72 6.95
N ALA A 99 -18.18 -2.96 7.79
CA ALA A 99 -18.06 -1.50 7.64
C ALA A 99 -17.37 -1.13 6.31
N ARG A 100 -16.31 -1.86 5.94
CA ARG A 100 -15.63 -1.70 4.63
C ARG A 100 -16.58 -1.94 3.46
N LEU A 101 -17.38 -3.01 3.51
CA LEU A 101 -18.37 -3.32 2.46
C LEU A 101 -19.43 -2.22 2.37
N GLN A 102 -19.99 -1.79 3.50
CA GLN A 102 -20.99 -0.71 3.53
C GLN A 102 -20.44 0.57 2.87
N ARG A 103 -19.23 0.98 3.24
CA ARG A 103 -18.54 2.11 2.59
C ARG A 103 -18.41 1.92 1.10
N ARG A 104 -17.96 0.75 0.66
CA ARG A 104 -17.79 0.49 -0.78
C ARG A 104 -19.11 0.61 -1.53
N LEU A 105 -20.19 0.03 -1.00
CA LEU A 105 -21.52 0.12 -1.59
C LEU A 105 -22.03 1.56 -1.64
N ALA A 106 -21.83 2.35 -0.58
CA ALA A 106 -22.21 3.76 -0.56
C ALA A 106 -21.44 4.60 -1.60
N VAL A 107 -20.13 4.37 -1.73
CA VAL A 107 -19.30 5.03 -2.74
C VAL A 107 -19.72 4.63 -4.16
N ASP A 108 -19.97 3.34 -4.42
CA ASP A 108 -20.40 2.87 -5.73
C ASP A 108 -21.79 3.41 -6.10
N ALA A 109 -22.71 3.49 -5.14
CA ALA A 109 -24.03 4.11 -5.35
C ALA A 109 -23.92 5.60 -5.67
N LEU A 110 -23.02 6.33 -4.97
CA LEU A 110 -22.75 7.74 -5.28
C LEU A 110 -22.11 7.89 -6.68
N ALA A 111 -21.16 7.03 -7.02
CA ALA A 111 -20.51 7.05 -8.34
C ALA A 111 -21.54 6.82 -9.47
N SER A 112 -22.48 5.89 -9.29
CA SER A 112 -23.54 5.64 -10.27
C SER A 112 -24.41 6.87 -10.45
N ARG A 113 -24.88 7.50 -9.39
CA ARG A 113 -25.68 8.74 -9.45
C ARG A 113 -24.95 9.89 -10.15
N ILE A 114 -23.65 10.07 -9.84
CA ILE A 114 -22.83 11.10 -10.47
C ILE A 114 -22.64 10.81 -11.97
N LYS A 115 -22.42 9.53 -12.33
CA LYS A 115 -22.27 9.12 -13.72
C LYS A 115 -23.56 9.38 -14.52
N GLU A 116 -24.72 9.10 -13.97
CA GLU A 116 -26.02 9.39 -14.59
C GLU A 116 -26.19 10.90 -14.88
N GLN A 117 -25.76 11.77 -13.96
CA GLN A 117 -25.89 13.23 -14.11
C GLN A 117 -24.84 13.83 -15.02
N LEU A 118 -23.58 13.36 -14.95
CA LEU A 118 -22.51 13.87 -15.76
C LEU A 118 -22.46 13.25 -17.17
N GLY A 119 -22.98 12.04 -17.34
CA GLY A 119 -22.70 11.21 -18.50
C GLY A 119 -21.24 10.78 -18.53
N GLU A 120 -20.76 10.40 -19.71
CA GLU A 120 -19.36 10.02 -19.87
C GLU A 120 -18.45 11.24 -19.77
N VAL A 121 -17.41 11.11 -18.95
CA VAL A 121 -16.39 12.14 -18.74
C VAL A 121 -15.05 11.46 -18.46
N GLU A 122 -14.03 11.93 -19.15
CA GLU A 122 -12.66 11.49 -18.89
C GLU A 122 -12.08 12.34 -17.76
N LEU A 123 -11.82 11.70 -16.64
CA LEU A 123 -11.19 12.30 -15.46
C LEU A 123 -9.72 11.84 -15.39
N GLU A 124 -8.85 12.66 -14.82
CA GLU A 124 -7.44 12.28 -14.54
C GLU A 124 -7.33 11.00 -13.71
N LYS A 125 -8.28 10.81 -12.79
CA LYS A 125 -8.43 9.60 -11.97
C LYS A 125 -9.79 8.96 -12.22
N SER A 126 -9.94 7.68 -11.86
CA SER A 126 -11.26 7.06 -11.88
C SER A 126 -12.26 7.85 -11.03
N LEU A 127 -13.55 7.76 -11.38
CA LEU A 127 -14.61 8.45 -10.63
C LEU A 127 -14.61 8.05 -9.15
N VAL A 128 -14.39 6.78 -8.85
CA VAL A 128 -14.29 6.29 -7.46
C VAL A 128 -13.11 6.92 -6.73
N ALA A 129 -11.94 7.01 -7.36
CA ALA A 129 -10.78 7.67 -6.75
C ALA A 129 -11.01 9.18 -6.55
N THR A 130 -11.72 9.83 -7.47
CA THR A 130 -12.11 11.25 -7.33
C THR A 130 -13.09 11.46 -6.17
N ILE A 131 -14.03 10.53 -5.96
CA ILE A 131 -14.94 10.53 -4.80
C ILE A 131 -14.15 10.32 -3.50
N GLU A 132 -13.23 9.37 -3.44
CA GLU A 132 -12.40 9.14 -2.25
C GLU A 132 -11.53 10.36 -1.90
N ASP A 133 -10.94 11.04 -2.89
CA ASP A 133 -10.24 12.30 -2.68
C ASP A 133 -11.17 13.39 -2.11
N ALA A 134 -12.42 13.47 -2.59
CA ALA A 134 -13.41 14.42 -2.09
C ALA A 134 -13.88 14.07 -0.67
N ILE A 135 -14.01 12.79 -0.34
CA ILE A 135 -14.29 12.32 1.03
C ILE A 135 -13.15 12.75 1.97
N ALA A 136 -11.91 12.52 1.58
CA ALA A 136 -10.74 12.92 2.37
C ALA A 136 -10.69 14.45 2.61
N ALA A 137 -11.18 15.26 1.66
CA ALA A 137 -11.24 16.71 1.75
C ALA A 137 -12.50 17.24 2.48
N SER A 138 -13.47 16.38 2.81
CA SER A 138 -14.76 16.79 3.39
C SER A 138 -14.70 17.19 4.88
N GLY A 139 -13.60 16.80 5.56
CA GLY A 139 -13.41 16.97 7.00
C GLY A 139 -13.88 15.80 7.86
N VAL A 140 -14.43 14.73 7.23
CA VAL A 140 -14.71 13.46 7.93
C VAL A 140 -13.41 12.68 8.11
N ASP A 141 -13.30 11.90 9.19
CA ASP A 141 -12.19 10.94 9.31
C ASP A 141 -12.31 9.85 8.23
N ALA A 142 -11.55 10.02 7.17
CA ALA A 142 -11.55 9.07 6.04
C ALA A 142 -11.04 7.67 6.40
N SER A 143 -10.44 7.47 7.58
CA SER A 143 -10.03 6.16 8.09
C SER A 143 -11.18 5.43 8.81
N ASP A 144 -12.19 6.15 9.28
CA ASP A 144 -13.40 5.57 9.90
C ASP A 144 -14.49 5.33 8.85
N ASP A 145 -14.60 4.06 8.43
CA ASP A 145 -15.59 3.66 7.43
C ASP A 145 -17.04 3.96 7.83
N ARG A 146 -17.37 3.92 9.12
CA ARG A 146 -18.73 4.20 9.61
C ARG A 146 -19.04 5.68 9.54
N ALA A 147 -18.08 6.53 9.92
CA ALA A 147 -18.22 7.98 9.80
C ALA A 147 -18.40 8.39 8.33
N VAL A 148 -17.65 7.77 7.42
CA VAL A 148 -17.81 8.00 5.98
C VAL A 148 -19.19 7.56 5.49
N VAL A 149 -19.65 6.35 5.85
CA VAL A 149 -21.01 5.87 5.47
C VAL A 149 -22.07 6.82 5.98
N ALA A 150 -22.05 7.19 7.27
CA ALA A 150 -23.02 8.09 7.87
C ALA A 150 -23.06 9.47 7.16
N MET A 151 -21.88 10.00 6.79
CA MET A 151 -21.78 11.24 6.00
C MET A 151 -22.40 11.09 4.62
N LEU A 152 -22.14 9.98 3.92
CA LEU A 152 -22.68 9.71 2.57
C LEU A 152 -24.21 9.48 2.61
N GLU A 153 -24.73 8.88 3.67
CA GLU A 153 -26.17 8.64 3.85
C GLU A 153 -26.95 9.89 4.29
N SER A 154 -26.35 10.74 5.13
CA SER A 154 -26.98 11.97 5.61
C SER A 154 -27.04 13.12 4.60
N GLY A 155 -26.38 12.98 3.49
CA GLY A 155 -26.30 13.96 2.41
C GLY A 155 -24.88 14.19 1.94
N ALA A 156 -24.51 13.58 0.85
CA ALA A 156 -23.18 13.67 0.24
C ALA A 156 -22.95 15.00 -0.51
N ASP A 157 -23.70 16.07 -0.20
CA ASP A 157 -23.76 17.28 -1.03
C ASP A 157 -22.39 17.93 -1.29
N LYS A 158 -21.56 18.02 -0.26
CA LYS A 158 -20.20 18.56 -0.42
C LYS A 158 -19.33 17.70 -1.34
N VAL A 159 -19.37 16.38 -1.13
CA VAL A 159 -18.61 15.42 -1.94
C VAL A 159 -19.15 15.42 -3.35
N THR A 160 -20.46 15.32 -3.52
CA THR A 160 -21.14 15.35 -4.83
C THR A 160 -20.79 16.63 -5.59
N SER A 161 -20.96 17.80 -4.95
CA SER A 161 -20.67 19.10 -5.57
C SER A 161 -19.21 19.21 -6.02
N ALA A 162 -18.26 18.76 -5.20
CA ALA A 162 -16.85 18.79 -5.51
C ALA A 162 -16.50 17.88 -6.72
N VAL A 163 -17.05 16.67 -6.77
CA VAL A 163 -16.85 15.74 -7.86
C VAL A 163 -17.52 16.22 -9.15
N MET A 164 -18.76 16.74 -9.05
CA MET A 164 -19.48 17.32 -10.18
C MET A 164 -18.76 18.53 -10.75
N ALA A 165 -18.14 19.37 -9.92
CA ALA A 165 -17.34 20.50 -10.40
C ALA A 165 -16.13 20.04 -11.20
N LYS A 166 -15.39 19.04 -10.71
CA LYS A 166 -14.25 18.42 -11.43
C LYS A 166 -14.70 17.80 -12.75
N GLY A 167 -15.82 17.07 -12.75
CA GLY A 167 -16.36 16.47 -13.98
C GLY A 167 -16.77 17.49 -15.01
N ARG A 168 -17.45 18.58 -14.60
CA ARG A 168 -17.80 19.68 -15.50
C ARG A 168 -16.55 20.36 -16.06
N ALA A 169 -15.53 20.63 -15.24
CA ALA A 169 -14.28 21.20 -15.69
C ALA A 169 -13.57 20.31 -16.71
N ALA A 170 -13.53 19.00 -16.48
CA ALA A 170 -12.96 18.05 -17.42
C ALA A 170 -13.70 18.05 -18.78
N LYS A 171 -15.04 18.11 -18.78
CA LYS A 171 -15.83 18.24 -20.03
C LYS A 171 -15.51 19.53 -20.77
N VAL A 172 -15.47 20.66 -20.07
CA VAL A 172 -15.13 21.95 -20.68
C VAL A 172 -13.75 21.88 -21.32
N ASN A 173 -12.77 21.32 -20.60
CA ASN A 173 -11.41 21.16 -21.12
C ASN A 173 -11.36 20.26 -22.37
N ALA A 174 -12.14 19.16 -22.38
CA ALA A 174 -12.25 18.28 -23.54
C ALA A 174 -12.86 19.02 -24.75
N TYR A 175 -13.92 19.79 -24.55
CA TYR A 175 -14.51 20.61 -25.63
C TYR A 175 -13.54 21.68 -26.14
N VAL A 176 -12.84 22.38 -25.24
CA VAL A 176 -11.82 23.36 -25.61
C VAL A 176 -10.69 22.71 -26.42
N ALA A 177 -10.24 21.53 -26.03
CA ALA A 177 -9.21 20.78 -26.75
C ALA A 177 -9.72 20.36 -28.15
N ALA A 178 -10.95 19.89 -28.24
CA ALA A 178 -11.58 19.55 -29.53
C ALA A 178 -11.68 20.75 -30.44
N LEU A 179 -12.15 21.90 -29.94
CA LEU A 179 -12.23 23.14 -30.71
C LEU A 179 -10.87 23.63 -31.20
N LYS A 180 -9.83 23.53 -30.42
CA LYS A 180 -8.46 23.91 -30.81
C LYS A 180 -7.88 23.04 -31.93
N GLY A 181 -8.36 21.78 -32.04
CA GLY A 181 -7.96 20.84 -33.09
C GLY A 181 -8.76 21.00 -34.42
N MET A 182 -9.78 21.85 -34.45
CA MET A 182 -10.62 22.06 -35.65
C MET A 182 -9.99 23.05 -36.65
N ASP A 183 -10.30 22.84 -37.92
CA ASP A 183 -9.98 23.79 -38.98
C ASP A 183 -10.85 25.07 -38.91
N ALA A 184 -10.44 26.11 -39.63
CA ALA A 184 -11.08 27.42 -39.58
C ALA A 184 -12.53 27.41 -40.10
N GLU A 185 -12.84 26.54 -41.07
CA GLU A 185 -14.19 26.43 -41.66
C GLU A 185 -15.18 25.80 -40.64
N SER A 186 -14.77 24.69 -39.99
CA SER A 186 -15.54 24.06 -38.94
C SER A 186 -15.78 24.98 -37.75
N LEU A 187 -14.77 25.77 -37.36
CA LEU A 187 -14.91 26.77 -36.27
C LEU A 187 -15.87 27.89 -36.66
N ALA A 188 -15.86 28.36 -37.93
CA ALA A 188 -16.79 29.39 -38.42
C ALA A 188 -18.24 28.86 -38.42
N ALA A 189 -18.44 27.59 -38.83
CA ALA A 189 -19.77 26.96 -38.81
C ALA A 189 -20.34 26.88 -37.41
N ILE A 190 -19.54 26.45 -36.39
CA ILE A 190 -19.97 26.41 -34.98
C ILE A 190 -20.32 27.82 -34.48
N LYS A 191 -19.50 28.84 -34.79
CA LYS A 191 -19.78 30.23 -34.38
C LYS A 191 -21.07 30.77 -34.97
N SER A 192 -21.46 30.34 -36.15
CA SER A 192 -22.70 30.78 -36.78
C SER A 192 -23.94 30.07 -36.26
N ALA A 193 -23.76 28.91 -35.56
CA ALA A 193 -24.84 28.11 -34.99
C ALA A 193 -25.14 28.43 -33.53
N LEU A 194 -24.25 29.19 -32.86
CA LEU A 194 -24.41 29.71 -31.48
C LEU A 194 -24.99 31.13 -31.48
#